data_d6d9511fc5c6951c1cf24c96cd8cb889
#
_entry.id   d6d9511fc5c6951c1cf24c96cd8cb889
#
_cell.length_a   1.000
_cell.length_b   1.000
_cell.length_c   1.000
_cell.angle_alpha   90.00
_cell.angle_beta   90.00
_cell.angle_gamma   90.00
#
_symmetry.space_group_name_H-M   'P 1'
#
loop_
_entity.id
_entity.type
_entity.pdbx_description
1 polymer ?
#
loop_
_entity_poly.entity_id
_entity_poly.type
_entity_poly.pdbx_seq_one_letter_code
_entity_poly.pdbx_strand_id
1 'polypeptide(L)'
;LFIPCSEGLLQFTDDGKFVRSVVKRGQGPGEYSIIRFIAANDRLKQIYIMDNGRILTYTIGGDYVGESKIPFCWQFTLLGDSAYVGYIYNNTGQKKDRLVLVDRQGETLNTFPQYDQFTIANGLNYYLWGYYDRYLFSFREEACCKEYYNDTVFTVTPERLEPRYILDLGKYKIPKERRFEVLEGNWQAYSEPAQAYLRPDFHETSQWVFLPYTSWDVTNKDELSRLAMYDKKKGACYKVKNNRIINDMQGSLPFYPETRISDDVLLYYLEAPEVMELAEDDPSILEYEQLKNLKEDDNPVLMIVYLK
;
A
#
# COMPACT_ATOMS: atom_id res chain seq x y z
N LEU A 1 -5.87 -11.52 11.13
CA LEU A 1 -5.22 -10.26 10.78
C LEU A 1 -3.77 -10.27 11.28
N PHE A 2 -2.83 -9.70 10.49
CA PHE A 2 -1.41 -9.55 10.87
C PHE A 2 -1.03 -8.08 10.82
N ILE A 3 -0.53 -7.54 11.93
CA ILE A 3 -0.19 -6.12 12.08
C ILE A 3 1.29 -6.01 12.45
N PRO A 4 2.14 -5.41 11.57
CA PRO A 4 3.51 -5.09 11.92
C PRO A 4 3.54 -3.87 12.86
N CYS A 5 4.33 -3.95 13.91
CA CYS A 5 4.54 -2.87 14.86
C CYS A 5 5.99 -2.87 15.37
N SER A 6 6.32 -1.97 16.29
CA SER A 6 7.65 -1.89 16.91
C SER A 6 8.06 -3.18 17.65
N GLU A 7 7.08 -3.92 18.16
CA GLU A 7 7.27 -5.15 18.90
C GLU A 7 7.39 -6.40 18.02
N GLY A 8 7.10 -6.26 16.71
CA GLY A 8 7.19 -7.33 15.73
C GLY A 8 5.97 -7.48 14.85
N LEU A 9 5.62 -8.71 14.51
CA LEU A 9 4.41 -9.03 13.75
C LEU A 9 3.39 -9.68 14.69
N LEU A 10 2.32 -8.97 14.96
CA LEU A 10 1.24 -9.41 15.83
C LEU A 10 0.12 -10.06 15.02
N GLN A 11 -0.44 -11.13 15.55
CA GLN A 11 -1.63 -11.79 14.99
C GLN A 11 -2.84 -11.50 15.85
N PHE A 12 -3.94 -11.15 15.19
CA PHE A 12 -5.26 -10.95 15.79
C PHE A 12 -6.28 -11.84 15.09
N THR A 13 -7.37 -12.15 15.78
CA THR A 13 -8.56 -12.75 15.21
C THR A 13 -9.32 -11.71 14.37
N ASP A 14 -10.34 -12.15 13.62
CA ASP A 14 -11.15 -11.23 12.81
C ASP A 14 -12.05 -10.32 13.67
N ASP A 15 -12.30 -10.71 14.94
CA ASP A 15 -13.01 -9.89 15.93
C ASP A 15 -12.06 -9.01 16.79
N GLY A 16 -10.77 -8.88 16.35
CA GLY A 16 -9.81 -7.96 16.95
C GLY A 16 -9.09 -8.46 18.20
N LYS A 17 -9.27 -9.72 18.62
CA LYS A 17 -8.59 -10.25 19.80
C LYS A 17 -7.14 -10.63 19.48
N PHE A 18 -6.23 -10.19 20.33
CA PHE A 18 -4.81 -10.58 20.24
C PHE A 18 -4.65 -12.09 20.37
N VAL A 19 -3.92 -12.70 19.45
CA VAL A 19 -3.60 -14.13 19.47
C VAL A 19 -2.18 -14.34 19.96
N ARG A 20 -1.20 -13.71 19.31
CA ARG A 20 0.23 -13.88 19.63
C ARG A 20 1.15 -12.95 18.85
N SER A 21 2.42 -12.86 19.26
CA SER A 21 3.50 -12.42 18.40
C SER A 21 3.94 -13.60 17.51
N VAL A 22 4.05 -13.35 16.19
CA VAL A 22 4.28 -14.41 15.19
C VAL A 22 5.76 -14.71 15.03
N VAL A 23 6.62 -13.70 15.14
CA VAL A 23 8.05 -13.82 14.84
C VAL A 23 8.89 -13.14 15.93
N LYS A 24 10.12 -13.58 16.09
CA LYS A 24 11.07 -13.02 17.07
C LYS A 24 12.08 -12.11 16.36
N ARG A 25 12.40 -11.00 17.02
CA ARG A 25 13.50 -10.13 16.61
C ARG A 25 14.82 -10.68 17.12
N GLY A 26 15.81 -10.79 16.23
CA GLY A 26 17.13 -11.31 16.58
C GLY A 26 17.98 -11.55 15.34
N GLN A 27 18.99 -12.42 15.49
CA GLN A 27 19.93 -12.79 14.42
C GLN A 27 20.08 -14.31 14.23
N GLY A 28 19.27 -15.08 14.92
CA GLY A 28 19.22 -16.51 14.76
C GLY A 28 18.44 -16.96 13.51
N PRO A 29 18.48 -18.25 13.20
CA PRO A 29 17.67 -18.82 12.12
C PRO A 29 16.18 -18.53 12.35
N GLY A 30 15.52 -17.95 11.34
CA GLY A 30 14.12 -17.57 11.45
C GLY A 30 13.84 -16.37 12.36
N GLU A 31 14.84 -15.59 12.76
CA GLU A 31 14.66 -14.32 13.44
C GLU A 31 14.85 -13.16 12.46
N TYR A 32 14.08 -12.07 12.63
CA TYR A 32 14.18 -10.89 11.79
C TYR A 32 14.97 -9.77 12.50
N SER A 33 15.65 -8.94 11.74
CA SER A 33 16.29 -7.71 12.23
C SER A 33 15.39 -6.51 12.13
N ILE A 34 14.67 -6.38 11.01
CA ILE A 34 13.69 -5.32 10.73
C ILE A 34 12.58 -5.85 9.82
N ILE A 35 11.34 -5.53 10.12
CA ILE A 35 10.22 -5.77 9.22
C ILE A 35 10.08 -4.57 8.30
N ARG A 36 10.51 -4.72 7.03
CA ARG A 36 10.37 -3.67 6.01
C ARG A 36 9.05 -3.76 5.27
N PHE A 37 8.65 -4.97 4.93
CA PHE A 37 7.42 -5.26 4.21
C PHE A 37 6.94 -6.66 4.54
N ILE A 38 5.63 -6.86 4.48
CA ILE A 38 5.01 -8.17 4.67
C ILE A 38 4.10 -8.49 3.49
N ALA A 39 4.00 -9.76 3.16
CA ALA A 39 3.01 -10.30 2.24
C ALA A 39 2.44 -11.59 2.82
N ALA A 40 1.27 -11.99 2.39
CA ALA A 40 0.67 -13.26 2.77
C ALA A 40 0.15 -13.99 1.53
N ASN A 41 0.16 -15.31 1.60
CA ASN A 41 -0.45 -16.18 0.62
C ASN A 41 -1.44 -17.10 1.34
N ASP A 42 -2.72 -16.83 1.13
CA ASP A 42 -3.80 -17.57 1.81
C ASP A 42 -3.88 -19.02 1.36
N ARG A 43 -3.55 -19.31 0.09
CA ARG A 43 -3.58 -20.66 -0.46
C ARG A 43 -2.49 -21.53 0.15
N LEU A 44 -1.28 -21.00 0.28
CA LEU A 44 -0.14 -21.70 0.91
C LEU A 44 -0.16 -21.61 2.44
N LYS A 45 -1.05 -20.79 3.01
CA LYS A 45 -1.09 -20.49 4.44
C LYS A 45 0.28 -20.03 4.96
N GLN A 46 0.91 -19.11 4.23
CA GLN A 46 2.24 -18.59 4.51
C GLN A 46 2.27 -17.06 4.62
N ILE A 47 3.18 -16.58 5.45
CA ILE A 47 3.52 -15.17 5.63
C ILE A 47 4.98 -14.99 5.21
N TYR A 48 5.23 -13.88 4.54
CA TYR A 48 6.54 -13.50 4.03
C TYR A 48 6.94 -12.16 4.62
N ILE A 49 8.14 -12.09 5.17
CA ILE A 49 8.68 -10.89 5.80
C ILE A 49 9.96 -10.49 5.07
N MET A 50 9.98 -9.29 4.50
CA MET A 50 11.19 -8.74 3.91
C MET A 50 12.06 -8.12 5.01
N ASP A 51 13.30 -8.61 5.12
CA ASP A 51 14.31 -8.21 6.07
C ASP A 51 15.67 -8.08 5.38
N ASN A 52 16.17 -6.87 5.17
CA ASN A 52 17.55 -6.57 4.74
C ASN A 52 18.15 -7.50 3.67
N GLY A 53 17.49 -7.60 2.51
CA GLY A 53 18.00 -8.40 1.37
C GLY A 53 17.65 -9.89 1.45
N ARG A 54 16.70 -10.25 2.30
CA ARG A 54 16.11 -11.59 2.36
C ARG A 54 14.60 -11.53 2.60
N ILE A 55 13.92 -12.57 2.21
CA ILE A 55 12.51 -12.82 2.52
C ILE A 55 12.44 -14.04 3.40
N LEU A 56 12.01 -13.84 4.64
CA LEU A 56 11.73 -14.91 5.60
C LEU A 56 10.32 -15.45 5.36
N THR A 57 10.16 -16.75 5.34
CA THR A 57 8.87 -17.43 5.14
C THR A 57 8.46 -18.15 6.41
N TYR A 58 7.21 -17.94 6.82
CA TYR A 58 6.60 -18.63 7.98
C TYR A 58 5.24 -19.19 7.57
N THR A 59 4.80 -20.22 8.28
CA THR A 59 3.39 -20.61 8.28
C THR A 59 2.54 -19.51 8.91
N ILE A 60 1.24 -19.46 8.64
CA ILE A 60 0.31 -18.59 9.41
C ILE A 60 0.31 -18.95 10.89
N GLY A 61 0.78 -20.15 11.24
CA GLY A 61 1.04 -20.63 12.59
C GLY A 61 2.26 -20.02 13.25
N GLY A 62 3.13 -19.31 12.52
CA GLY A 62 4.37 -18.71 13.03
C GLY A 62 5.58 -19.66 12.99
N ASP A 63 5.45 -20.85 12.41
CA ASP A 63 6.59 -21.75 12.25
C ASP A 63 7.46 -21.27 11.09
N TYR A 64 8.76 -21.21 11.32
CA TYR A 64 9.73 -20.85 10.29
C TYR A 64 9.83 -21.94 9.22
N VAL A 65 9.67 -21.53 7.96
CA VAL A 65 9.73 -22.43 6.79
C VAL A 65 11.09 -22.34 6.11
N GLY A 66 11.64 -21.14 5.99
CA GLY A 66 12.90 -20.89 5.29
C GLY A 66 13.09 -19.44 4.91
N GLU A 67 14.17 -19.17 4.19
CA GLU A 67 14.46 -17.83 3.66
C GLU A 67 14.94 -17.89 2.22
N SER A 68 14.68 -16.81 1.46
CA SER A 68 15.18 -16.58 0.12
C SER A 68 15.96 -15.28 0.09
N LYS A 69 17.11 -15.24 -0.57
CA LYS A 69 17.83 -13.99 -0.84
C LYS A 69 17.06 -13.17 -1.85
N ILE A 70 17.06 -11.86 -1.69
CA ILE A 70 16.54 -10.92 -2.68
C ILE A 70 17.49 -9.72 -2.76
N PRO A 71 17.81 -9.20 -3.97
CA PRO A 71 18.53 -7.94 -4.08
C PRO A 71 17.84 -6.84 -3.29
N PHE A 72 18.59 -5.82 -2.85
CA PHE A 72 17.99 -4.73 -2.10
C PHE A 72 16.86 -4.09 -2.90
N CYS A 73 15.65 -4.24 -2.40
CA CYS A 73 14.44 -3.65 -2.93
C CYS A 73 13.65 -2.98 -1.80
N TRP A 74 12.76 -2.09 -2.19
CA TRP A 74 11.96 -1.30 -1.26
C TRP A 74 10.71 -2.03 -0.79
N GLN A 75 10.10 -2.73 -1.72
CA GLN A 75 8.89 -3.52 -1.53
C GLN A 75 9.01 -4.80 -2.34
N PHE A 76 8.19 -5.78 -2.01
CA PHE A 76 8.03 -6.96 -2.81
C PHE A 76 6.57 -7.40 -2.85
N THR A 77 6.24 -8.23 -3.85
CA THR A 77 4.99 -8.98 -3.90
C THR A 77 5.27 -10.39 -4.42
N LEU A 78 4.29 -11.26 -4.28
CA LEU A 78 4.38 -12.62 -4.78
C LEU A 78 4.02 -12.64 -6.27
N LEU A 79 4.69 -13.48 -7.04
CA LEU A 79 4.31 -13.86 -8.39
C LEU A 79 3.98 -15.35 -8.38
N GLY A 80 2.70 -15.65 -8.24
CA GLY A 80 2.24 -17.00 -7.98
C GLY A 80 2.92 -17.61 -6.74
N ASP A 81 3.22 -18.89 -6.79
CA ASP A 81 3.86 -19.61 -5.68
C ASP A 81 5.37 -19.73 -5.82
N SER A 82 5.92 -19.37 -6.96
CA SER A 82 7.29 -19.73 -7.34
C SER A 82 8.29 -18.59 -7.28
N ALA A 83 7.82 -17.32 -7.26
CA ALA A 83 8.72 -16.19 -7.38
C ALA A 83 8.27 -14.97 -6.57
N TYR A 84 9.18 -14.01 -6.45
CA TYR A 84 8.98 -12.69 -5.87
C TYR A 84 9.28 -11.62 -6.91
N VAL A 85 8.49 -10.55 -6.90
CA VAL A 85 8.80 -9.30 -7.60
C VAL A 85 9.24 -8.28 -6.57
N GLY A 86 10.46 -7.76 -6.70
CA GLY A 86 10.97 -6.68 -5.86
C GLY A 86 10.95 -5.34 -6.60
N TYR A 87 10.55 -4.27 -5.91
CA TYR A 87 10.60 -2.89 -6.44
C TYR A 87 11.89 -2.19 -5.98
N ILE A 88 12.66 -1.70 -6.93
CA ILE A 88 13.93 -0.98 -6.70
C ILE A 88 13.65 0.51 -6.79
N TYR A 89 13.59 1.15 -5.63
CA TYR A 89 13.32 2.57 -5.55
C TYR A 89 14.50 3.40 -6.08
N ASN A 90 14.22 4.26 -7.07
CA ASN A 90 15.24 5.08 -7.73
C ASN A 90 15.49 6.40 -6.98
N ASN A 91 15.97 6.33 -5.74
CA ASN A 91 16.21 7.49 -4.89
C ASN A 91 17.42 8.34 -5.32
N THR A 92 18.27 7.84 -6.18
CA THR A 92 19.48 8.55 -6.65
C THR A 92 19.37 9.01 -8.10
N GLY A 93 18.31 8.63 -8.83
CA GLY A 93 18.19 8.85 -10.27
C GLY A 93 19.06 7.95 -11.13
N GLN A 94 19.90 7.09 -10.52
CA GLN A 94 20.96 6.32 -11.20
C GLN A 94 20.72 4.81 -11.19
N LYS A 95 19.58 4.35 -10.64
CA LYS A 95 19.27 2.92 -10.65
C LYS A 95 19.01 2.45 -12.07
N LYS A 96 19.60 1.32 -12.45
CA LYS A 96 19.42 0.73 -13.80
C LYS A 96 18.13 -0.06 -13.92
N ASP A 97 17.78 -0.74 -12.84
CA ASP A 97 16.61 -1.61 -12.78
C ASP A 97 15.52 -1.00 -11.90
N ARG A 98 14.28 -1.21 -12.28
CA ARG A 98 13.07 -0.81 -11.58
C ARG A 98 12.46 -1.96 -10.79
N LEU A 99 12.36 -3.13 -11.42
CA LEU A 99 11.89 -4.34 -10.80
C LEU A 99 12.94 -5.43 -10.95
N VAL A 100 12.95 -6.32 -9.98
CA VAL A 100 13.71 -7.57 -10.02
C VAL A 100 12.75 -8.73 -9.76
N LEU A 101 12.87 -9.77 -10.56
CA LEU A 101 12.16 -11.04 -10.39
C LEU A 101 13.13 -12.08 -9.85
N VAL A 102 12.78 -12.69 -8.73
CA VAL A 102 13.64 -13.66 -8.02
C VAL A 102 12.82 -14.90 -7.69
N ASP A 103 13.39 -16.08 -7.90
CA ASP A 103 12.75 -17.33 -7.48
C ASP A 103 12.84 -17.59 -5.97
N ARG A 104 12.28 -18.70 -5.52
CA ARG A 104 12.30 -19.08 -4.09
C ARG A 104 13.69 -19.50 -3.60
N GLN A 105 14.63 -19.79 -4.49
CA GLN A 105 16.02 -20.11 -4.20
C GLN A 105 16.90 -18.86 -4.07
N GLY A 106 16.37 -17.70 -4.49
CA GLY A 106 17.08 -16.42 -4.47
C GLY A 106 17.84 -16.13 -5.78
N GLU A 107 17.57 -16.90 -6.83
CA GLU A 107 18.15 -16.66 -8.14
C GLU A 107 17.35 -15.61 -8.91
N THR A 108 18.04 -14.65 -9.51
CA THR A 108 17.41 -13.62 -10.33
C THR A 108 16.97 -14.19 -11.66
N LEU A 109 15.67 -14.21 -11.89
CA LEU A 109 15.06 -14.71 -13.13
C LEU A 109 15.03 -13.64 -14.22
N ASN A 110 14.74 -12.38 -13.85
CA ASN A 110 14.67 -11.25 -14.77
C ASN A 110 14.83 -9.92 -14.03
N THR A 111 15.15 -8.85 -14.78
CA THR A 111 15.09 -7.47 -14.32
C THR A 111 14.36 -6.60 -15.33
N PHE A 112 13.68 -5.56 -14.86
CA PHE A 112 12.96 -4.62 -15.71
C PHE A 112 13.65 -3.26 -15.61
N PRO A 113 14.04 -2.64 -16.75
CA PRO A 113 14.85 -1.44 -16.74
C PRO A 113 14.11 -0.24 -16.15
N GLN A 114 14.88 0.63 -15.50
CA GLN A 114 14.43 1.93 -15.04
C GLN A 114 14.41 2.92 -16.23
N TYR A 115 13.28 3.59 -16.42
CA TYR A 115 13.12 4.58 -17.50
C TYR A 115 13.15 6.02 -17.00
N ASP A 116 12.98 6.25 -15.69
CA ASP A 116 13.10 7.57 -15.08
C ASP A 116 14.52 7.75 -14.52
N GLN A 117 15.37 8.40 -15.30
CA GLN A 117 16.69 8.81 -14.86
C GLN A 117 16.73 10.31 -14.60
N PHE A 118 17.39 10.73 -13.54
CA PHE A 118 17.55 12.13 -13.16
C PHE A 118 18.86 12.33 -12.40
N THR A 119 19.28 13.57 -12.28
CA THR A 119 20.48 13.95 -11.53
C THR A 119 20.06 14.75 -10.30
N ILE A 120 20.61 14.41 -9.15
CA ILE A 120 20.43 15.13 -7.91
C ILE A 120 21.62 16.07 -7.72
N ALA A 121 21.34 17.35 -7.52
CA ALA A 121 22.38 18.31 -7.18
C ALA A 121 22.91 18.07 -5.75
N ASN A 122 24.22 18.14 -5.57
CA ASN A 122 24.89 18.22 -4.26
C ASN A 122 24.75 17.01 -3.32
N GLY A 123 24.70 15.79 -3.82
CA GLY A 123 24.81 14.58 -2.99
C GLY A 123 23.66 14.36 -2.02
N LEU A 124 22.55 15.05 -2.19
CA LEU A 124 21.35 14.83 -1.43
C LEU A 124 20.71 13.50 -1.86
N ASN A 125 20.42 12.62 -0.90
CA ASN A 125 19.55 11.49 -1.16
C ASN A 125 18.10 12.01 -1.21
N TYR A 126 17.48 11.90 -2.37
CA TYR A 126 16.10 12.33 -2.51
C TYR A 126 15.14 11.16 -2.34
N TYR A 127 14.22 11.34 -1.42
CA TYR A 127 13.00 10.56 -1.37
C TYR A 127 11.97 11.29 -2.24
N LEU A 128 11.98 11.01 -3.54
CA LEU A 128 10.84 11.37 -4.36
C LEU A 128 9.61 10.69 -3.76
N TRP A 129 8.61 11.46 -3.41
CA TRP A 129 7.30 11.09 -2.91
C TRP A 129 6.98 9.59 -3.00
N GLY A 130 6.61 9.01 -1.89
CA GLY A 130 6.16 7.65 -1.88
C GLY A 130 7.02 6.66 -1.12
N TYR A 131 7.80 7.13 -0.14
CA TYR A 131 8.56 6.23 0.73
C TYR A 131 7.67 5.19 1.43
N TYR A 132 6.44 5.57 1.75
CA TYR A 132 5.46 4.69 2.40
C TYR A 132 4.42 4.11 1.43
N ASP A 133 4.53 4.42 0.15
CA ASP A 133 3.52 4.07 -0.82
C ASP A 133 3.69 2.65 -1.34
N ARG A 134 2.58 2.02 -1.65
CA ARG A 134 2.58 0.68 -2.20
C ARG A 134 2.67 0.73 -3.72
N TYR A 135 3.85 0.45 -4.26
CA TYR A 135 4.07 0.32 -5.69
C TYR A 135 3.72 -1.06 -6.22
N LEU A 136 3.86 -2.08 -5.36
CA LEU A 136 3.56 -3.46 -5.69
C LEU A 136 2.36 -3.97 -4.89
N PHE A 137 1.51 -4.69 -5.56
CA PHE A 137 0.39 -5.41 -4.93
C PHE A 137 0.11 -6.71 -5.69
N SER A 138 -0.60 -7.62 -5.08
CA SER A 138 -1.11 -8.82 -5.75
C SER A 138 -2.62 -8.70 -5.92
N PHE A 139 -3.13 -9.21 -7.04
CA PHE A 139 -4.56 -9.38 -7.28
C PHE A 139 -4.78 -10.68 -8.02
N ARG A 140 -5.58 -11.59 -7.47
CA ARG A 140 -5.83 -12.94 -8.01
C ARG A 140 -4.52 -13.68 -8.36
N GLU A 141 -3.58 -13.67 -7.43
CA GLU A 141 -2.25 -14.27 -7.55
C GLU A 141 -1.33 -13.63 -8.62
N GLU A 142 -1.80 -12.64 -9.36
CA GLU A 142 -0.98 -11.85 -10.28
C GLU A 142 -0.23 -10.75 -9.51
N ALA A 143 1.05 -10.58 -9.83
CA ALA A 143 1.82 -9.44 -9.34
C ALA A 143 1.48 -8.20 -10.17
N CYS A 144 1.19 -7.09 -9.51
CA CYS A 144 0.85 -5.83 -10.15
C CYS A 144 1.77 -4.71 -9.67
N CYS A 145 2.01 -3.73 -10.55
CA CYS A 145 2.82 -2.55 -10.27
C CYS A 145 2.07 -1.27 -10.66
N LYS A 146 1.99 -0.31 -9.73
CA LYS A 146 1.49 1.04 -9.98
C LYS A 146 2.44 2.05 -9.35
N GLU A 147 3.03 2.88 -10.18
CA GLU A 147 3.92 3.96 -9.73
C GLU A 147 3.16 5.30 -9.75
N TYR A 148 3.50 6.21 -8.86
CA TYR A 148 2.82 7.49 -8.77
C TYR A 148 2.84 8.30 -10.05
N TYR A 149 4.01 8.39 -10.66
CA TYR A 149 4.19 9.20 -11.85
C TYR A 149 3.80 8.49 -13.14
N ASN A 150 3.40 7.22 -13.05
CA ASN A 150 2.95 6.45 -14.19
C ASN A 150 1.45 6.23 -14.12
N ASP A 151 0.73 6.66 -15.15
CA ASP A 151 -0.72 6.48 -15.22
C ASP A 151 -1.11 5.03 -15.51
N THR A 152 -0.13 4.19 -15.88
CA THR A 152 -0.38 2.79 -16.20
C THR A 152 -0.18 1.92 -14.98
N VAL A 153 -1.17 1.10 -14.69
CA VAL A 153 -1.06 -0.06 -13.81
C VAL A 153 -0.64 -1.25 -14.66
N PHE A 154 0.37 -1.97 -14.24
CA PHE A 154 0.90 -3.12 -14.97
C PHE A 154 0.62 -4.42 -14.23
N THR A 155 0.33 -5.48 -14.97
CA THR A 155 0.58 -6.86 -14.55
C THR A 155 2.04 -7.18 -14.83
N VAL A 156 2.72 -7.76 -13.85
CA VAL A 156 4.11 -8.21 -14.00
C VAL A 156 4.10 -9.68 -14.36
N THR A 157 4.63 -9.99 -15.54
CA THR A 157 4.89 -11.39 -15.96
C THR A 157 6.39 -11.70 -15.89
N PRO A 158 6.84 -12.95 -15.98
CA PRO A 158 8.26 -13.27 -16.01
C PRO A 158 9.04 -12.56 -17.11
N GLU A 159 8.39 -12.26 -18.26
CA GLU A 159 9.02 -11.73 -19.45
C GLU A 159 8.85 -10.23 -19.62
N ARG A 160 7.70 -9.68 -19.21
CA ARG A 160 7.34 -8.30 -19.52
C ARG A 160 6.35 -7.68 -18.54
N LEU A 161 6.19 -6.38 -18.64
CA LEU A 161 5.11 -5.62 -18.01
C LEU A 161 3.96 -5.47 -19.00
N GLU A 162 2.77 -5.96 -18.64
CA GLU A 162 1.57 -5.85 -19.45
C GLU A 162 0.66 -4.75 -18.91
N PRO A 163 0.24 -3.76 -19.74
CA PRO A 163 -0.72 -2.77 -19.31
C PRO A 163 -2.03 -3.43 -18.85
N ARG A 164 -2.43 -3.13 -17.62
CA ARG A 164 -3.67 -3.63 -17.00
C ARG A 164 -4.76 -2.56 -17.00
N TYR A 165 -4.40 -1.35 -16.57
CA TYR A 165 -5.26 -0.15 -16.60
C TYR A 165 -4.43 1.05 -17.02
N ILE A 166 -5.09 2.03 -17.63
CA ILE A 166 -4.56 3.35 -17.89
C ILE A 166 -5.49 4.36 -17.22
N LEU A 167 -4.95 5.13 -16.29
CA LEU A 167 -5.65 6.21 -15.60
C LEU A 167 -5.53 7.48 -16.44
N ASP A 168 -6.56 7.79 -17.23
CA ASP A 168 -6.57 9.03 -18.04
C ASP A 168 -6.89 10.23 -17.15
N LEU A 169 -5.86 10.90 -16.69
CA LEU A 169 -5.96 12.12 -15.89
C LEU A 169 -6.10 13.40 -16.75
N GLY A 170 -5.96 13.28 -18.06
CA GLY A 170 -6.04 14.40 -18.99
C GLY A 170 -5.15 15.58 -18.58
N LYS A 171 -5.75 16.78 -18.48
CA LYS A 171 -5.04 18.00 -18.05
C LYS A 171 -4.58 18.00 -16.57
N TYR A 172 -5.05 17.07 -15.78
CA TYR A 172 -4.69 16.94 -14.36
C TYR A 172 -3.50 16.01 -14.11
N LYS A 173 -2.92 15.45 -15.17
CA LYS A 173 -1.66 14.71 -15.09
C LYS A 173 -0.51 15.67 -14.83
N ILE A 174 0.35 15.36 -13.85
CA ILE A 174 1.55 16.16 -13.60
C ILE A 174 2.53 16.03 -14.76
N PRO A 175 3.00 17.15 -15.35
CA PRO A 175 4.02 17.12 -16.40
C PRO A 175 5.31 16.47 -15.92
N LYS A 176 6.01 15.78 -16.83
CA LYS A 176 7.24 15.03 -16.48
C LYS A 176 8.30 15.93 -15.87
N GLU A 177 8.43 17.12 -16.38
CA GLU A 177 9.44 18.12 -15.95
C GLU A 177 9.21 18.54 -14.51
N ARG A 178 7.94 18.78 -14.13
CA ARG A 178 7.57 19.20 -12.77
C ARG A 178 7.89 18.17 -11.71
N ARG A 179 7.93 16.89 -12.04
CA ARG A 179 8.24 15.80 -11.08
C ARG A 179 9.61 15.98 -10.40
N PHE A 180 10.54 16.67 -11.06
CA PHE A 180 11.90 16.86 -10.61
C PHE A 180 12.17 18.26 -10.05
N GLU A 181 11.24 19.20 -10.17
CA GLU A 181 11.40 20.57 -9.60
C GLU A 181 11.56 20.53 -8.08
N VAL A 182 10.96 19.57 -7.41
CA VAL A 182 11.13 19.34 -5.97
C VAL A 182 12.58 19.07 -5.57
N LEU A 183 13.40 18.56 -6.49
CA LEU A 183 14.81 18.25 -6.28
C LEU A 183 15.68 19.51 -6.14
N GLU A 184 15.17 20.66 -6.51
CA GLU A 184 15.83 21.95 -6.35
C GLU A 184 15.71 22.52 -4.93
N GLY A 185 14.94 21.84 -4.05
CA GLY A 185 14.77 22.19 -2.63
C GLY A 185 13.77 23.30 -2.36
N ASN A 186 13.12 23.82 -3.37
CA ASN A 186 12.08 24.85 -3.21
C ASN A 186 10.68 24.22 -3.19
N TRP A 187 10.32 23.66 -2.05
CA TRP A 187 9.04 22.98 -1.84
C TRP A 187 7.83 23.87 -2.07
N GLN A 188 7.91 25.14 -1.69
CA GLN A 188 6.81 26.08 -1.85
C GLN A 188 6.55 26.40 -3.33
N ALA A 189 7.59 26.68 -4.11
CA ALA A 189 7.47 26.93 -5.53
C ALA A 189 6.99 25.69 -6.32
N TYR A 190 7.28 24.48 -5.81
CA TYR A 190 6.74 23.26 -6.37
C TYR A 190 5.26 23.08 -6.02
N SER A 191 4.89 23.25 -4.76
CA SER A 191 3.57 22.89 -4.23
C SER A 191 2.44 23.75 -4.81
N GLU A 192 2.64 25.05 -4.94
CA GLU A 192 1.60 25.97 -5.46
C GLU A 192 1.08 25.56 -6.84
N PRO A 193 1.92 25.38 -7.89
CA PRO A 193 1.44 24.88 -9.17
C PRO A 193 1.06 23.40 -9.16
N ALA A 194 1.58 22.60 -8.22
CA ALA A 194 1.30 21.18 -8.10
C ALA A 194 -0.13 20.87 -7.62
N GLN A 195 -0.80 21.82 -6.98
CA GLN A 195 -2.22 21.72 -6.60
C GLN A 195 -3.15 21.44 -7.78
N ALA A 196 -2.76 21.85 -9.00
CA ALA A 196 -3.55 21.64 -10.20
C ALA A 196 -3.57 20.18 -10.70
N TYR A 197 -2.70 19.34 -10.20
CA TYR A 197 -2.50 17.98 -10.69
C TYR A 197 -2.93 16.94 -9.66
N LEU A 198 -3.49 15.82 -10.14
CA LEU A 198 -4.00 14.75 -9.29
C LEU A 198 -2.96 13.64 -9.08
N ARG A 199 -2.93 13.12 -7.86
CA ARG A 199 -2.12 11.98 -7.42
C ARG A 199 -3.05 10.86 -6.97
N PRO A 200 -3.45 9.96 -7.87
CA PRO A 200 -4.32 8.85 -7.53
C PRO A 200 -3.53 7.70 -6.91
N ASP A 201 -4.11 7.09 -5.90
CA ASP A 201 -3.79 5.73 -5.45
C ASP A 201 -4.71 4.72 -6.16
N PHE A 202 -4.48 3.43 -5.96
CA PHE A 202 -5.13 2.38 -6.74
C PHE A 202 -5.38 1.11 -5.92
N HIS A 203 -6.66 0.80 -5.69
CA HIS A 203 -7.08 -0.42 -4.99
C HIS A 203 -8.04 -1.23 -5.87
N GLU A 204 -7.54 -2.29 -6.48
CA GLU A 204 -8.34 -3.17 -7.32
C GLU A 204 -9.02 -4.26 -6.50
N THR A 205 -10.32 -4.46 -6.73
CA THR A 205 -11.11 -5.57 -6.20
C THR A 205 -11.80 -6.31 -7.34
N SER A 206 -12.53 -7.37 -7.05
CA SER A 206 -13.20 -8.18 -8.08
C SER A 206 -14.17 -7.39 -8.94
N GLN A 207 -14.94 -6.49 -8.33
CA GLN A 207 -15.95 -5.70 -9.04
C GLN A 207 -15.54 -4.25 -9.26
N TRP A 208 -14.75 -3.67 -8.37
CA TRP A 208 -14.45 -2.24 -8.33
C TRP A 208 -12.97 -1.97 -8.42
N VAL A 209 -12.63 -0.78 -8.93
CA VAL A 209 -11.36 -0.12 -8.64
C VAL A 209 -11.67 1.12 -7.84
N PHE A 210 -11.12 1.21 -6.63
CA PHE A 210 -11.17 2.40 -5.80
C PHE A 210 -9.94 3.26 -6.10
N LEU A 211 -10.17 4.54 -6.28
CA LEU A 211 -9.15 5.53 -6.62
C LEU A 211 -9.18 6.66 -5.59
N PRO A 212 -8.58 6.45 -4.41
CA PRO A 212 -8.27 7.55 -3.51
C PRO A 212 -7.35 8.54 -4.22
N TYR A 213 -7.56 9.85 -4.09
CA TYR A 213 -6.67 10.81 -4.73
C TYR A 213 -6.58 12.12 -3.98
N THR A 214 -5.39 12.71 -4.02
CA THR A 214 -5.10 14.06 -3.53
C THR A 214 -4.54 14.90 -4.68
N SER A 215 -4.15 16.13 -4.40
CA SER A 215 -3.27 16.88 -5.29
C SER A 215 -1.81 16.48 -5.10
N TRP A 216 -0.92 17.06 -5.91
CA TRP A 216 0.53 16.97 -5.70
C TRP A 216 1.06 18.06 -4.75
N ASP A 217 0.18 18.83 -4.11
CA ASP A 217 0.58 19.76 -3.07
C ASP A 217 0.92 19.01 -1.77
N VAL A 218 2.17 19.02 -1.47
CA VAL A 218 2.74 18.30 -0.34
C VAL A 218 2.86 19.14 0.91
N THR A 219 2.60 20.43 0.79
CA THR A 219 2.61 21.36 1.91
C THR A 219 1.24 21.47 2.57
N ASN A 220 0.18 21.11 1.84
CA ASN A 220 -1.19 21.12 2.35
C ASN A 220 -1.49 19.83 3.13
N LYS A 221 -1.16 19.84 4.43
CA LYS A 221 -1.42 18.71 5.33
C LYS A 221 -2.90 18.47 5.60
N ASP A 222 -3.72 19.48 5.36
CA ASP A 222 -5.18 19.43 5.62
C ASP A 222 -5.96 19.05 4.36
N GLU A 223 -5.27 18.71 3.25
CA GLU A 223 -5.95 18.26 2.05
C GLU A 223 -6.64 16.90 2.29
N LEU A 224 -7.96 16.93 2.34
CA LEU A 224 -8.75 15.70 2.46
C LEU A 224 -8.62 14.86 1.20
N SER A 225 -8.33 13.59 1.39
CA SER A 225 -8.35 12.61 0.32
C SER A 225 -9.75 12.51 -0.31
N ARG A 226 -9.80 12.62 -1.64
CA ARG A 226 -11.01 12.47 -2.44
C ARG A 226 -11.09 11.05 -2.97
N LEU A 227 -12.29 10.61 -3.34
CA LEU A 227 -12.51 9.25 -3.78
C LEU A 227 -13.25 9.22 -5.12
N ALA A 228 -12.73 8.44 -6.06
CA ALA A 228 -13.42 7.98 -7.24
C ALA A 228 -13.47 6.45 -7.27
N MET A 229 -14.42 5.89 -8.03
CA MET A 229 -14.61 4.46 -8.17
C MET A 229 -14.85 4.12 -9.64
N TYR A 230 -14.29 3.02 -10.11
CA TYR A 230 -14.57 2.47 -11.41
C TYR A 230 -15.32 1.13 -11.26
N ASP A 231 -16.50 1.05 -11.85
CA ASP A 231 -17.31 -0.17 -11.92
C ASP A 231 -16.84 -1.00 -13.11
N LYS A 232 -16.18 -2.10 -12.86
CA LYS A 232 -15.65 -3.00 -13.90
C LYS A 232 -16.76 -3.62 -14.76
N LYS A 233 -17.94 -3.87 -14.17
CA LYS A 233 -19.07 -4.47 -14.88
C LYS A 233 -19.74 -3.48 -15.83
N LYS A 234 -19.85 -2.22 -15.42
CA LYS A 234 -20.48 -1.16 -16.23
C LYS A 234 -19.51 -0.41 -17.11
N GLY A 235 -18.19 -0.52 -16.87
CA GLY A 235 -17.18 0.25 -17.57
C GLY A 235 -17.26 1.76 -17.30
N ALA A 236 -17.67 2.17 -16.09
CA ALA A 236 -17.98 3.57 -15.77
C ALA A 236 -17.27 4.03 -14.49
N CYS A 237 -16.79 5.28 -14.51
CA CYS A 237 -16.19 5.95 -13.36
C CYS A 237 -17.23 6.83 -12.64
N TYR A 238 -17.14 6.86 -11.32
CA TYR A 238 -17.98 7.66 -10.45
C TYR A 238 -17.12 8.45 -9.47
N LYS A 239 -17.44 9.71 -9.26
CA LYS A 239 -16.93 10.48 -8.13
C LYS A 239 -17.81 10.17 -6.92
N VAL A 240 -17.21 9.79 -5.81
CA VAL A 240 -17.93 9.49 -4.57
C VAL A 240 -18.33 10.81 -3.89
N LYS A 241 -19.62 10.95 -3.57
CA LYS A 241 -20.16 12.11 -2.86
C LYS A 241 -19.57 12.14 -1.44
N ASN A 242 -19.17 13.32 -1.00
CA ASN A 242 -18.56 13.55 0.32
C ASN A 242 -17.30 12.72 0.60
N ASN A 243 -16.70 12.11 -0.44
CA ASN A 243 -15.47 11.31 -0.37
C ASN A 243 -15.51 10.14 0.64
N ARG A 244 -16.69 9.68 0.99
CA ARG A 244 -16.92 8.56 1.91
C ARG A 244 -18.01 7.64 1.36
N ILE A 245 -17.86 6.36 1.58
CA ILE A 245 -18.89 5.38 1.31
C ILE A 245 -19.79 5.32 2.55
N ILE A 246 -21.07 5.59 2.32
CA ILE A 246 -22.05 5.51 3.40
C ILE A 246 -22.30 4.05 3.72
N ASN A 247 -22.17 3.72 4.99
CA ASN A 247 -22.65 2.46 5.52
C ASN A 247 -24.07 2.69 6.02
N ASP A 248 -25.01 1.86 5.59
CA ASP A 248 -26.44 1.96 5.92
C ASP A 248 -26.84 1.15 7.16
N MET A 249 -25.89 0.57 7.86
CA MET A 249 -26.12 -0.07 9.15
C MET A 249 -26.21 1.00 10.26
N GLN A 250 -27.14 0.81 11.20
CA GLN A 250 -27.29 1.70 12.35
C GLN A 250 -25.99 1.78 13.15
N GLY A 251 -25.59 2.98 13.55
CA GLY A 251 -24.36 3.22 14.30
C GLY A 251 -23.08 2.91 13.54
N SER A 252 -23.15 2.91 12.22
CA SER A 252 -22.01 2.56 11.40
C SER A 252 -21.10 3.76 11.10
N LEU A 253 -19.82 3.52 11.21
CA LEU A 253 -18.80 4.49 10.81
C LEU A 253 -18.77 4.66 9.29
N PRO A 254 -18.52 5.87 8.77
CA PRO A 254 -18.29 6.08 7.34
C PRO A 254 -17.04 5.33 6.89
N PHE A 255 -17.07 4.74 5.69
CA PHE A 255 -15.95 3.98 5.17
C PHE A 255 -15.19 4.75 4.09
N TYR A 256 -13.87 4.69 4.17
CA TYR A 256 -12.96 5.14 3.14
C TYR A 256 -11.98 4.00 2.79
N PRO A 257 -11.82 3.62 1.51
CA PRO A 257 -10.94 2.51 1.11
C PRO A 257 -9.47 2.97 1.14
N GLU A 258 -8.88 3.02 2.32
CA GLU A 258 -7.53 3.52 2.51
C GLU A 258 -6.47 2.52 2.06
N THR A 259 -6.72 1.26 2.33
CA THR A 259 -5.81 0.20 1.86
C THR A 259 -6.58 -1.09 1.54
N ARG A 260 -6.02 -1.88 0.65
CA ARG A 260 -6.51 -3.21 0.31
C ARG A 260 -5.61 -4.26 0.97
N ILE A 261 -6.18 -5.20 1.69
CA ILE A 261 -5.43 -6.28 2.36
C ILE A 261 -5.54 -7.62 1.65
N SER A 262 -6.59 -7.85 0.87
CA SER A 262 -6.71 -8.99 -0.05
C SER A 262 -7.64 -8.63 -1.21
N ASP A 263 -7.96 -9.58 -2.11
CA ASP A 263 -8.67 -9.30 -3.36
C ASP A 263 -9.98 -8.53 -3.19
N ASP A 264 -10.78 -8.88 -2.18
CA ASP A 264 -12.07 -8.23 -1.93
C ASP A 264 -12.19 -7.77 -0.47
N VAL A 265 -11.06 -7.49 0.19
CA VAL A 265 -11.02 -7.01 1.56
C VAL A 265 -10.27 -5.69 1.64
N LEU A 266 -10.98 -4.67 2.08
CA LEU A 266 -10.48 -3.31 2.27
C LEU A 266 -10.36 -3.00 3.74
N LEU A 267 -9.42 -2.13 4.07
CA LEU A 267 -9.17 -1.62 5.41
C LEU A 267 -9.30 -0.11 5.42
N TYR A 268 -9.91 0.39 6.47
CA TYR A 268 -9.89 1.77 6.89
C TYR A 268 -9.58 1.83 8.38
N TYR A 269 -8.78 2.78 8.80
CA TYR A 269 -8.59 3.04 10.22
C TYR A 269 -9.05 4.45 10.56
N LEU A 270 -9.53 4.61 11.79
CA LEU A 270 -9.96 5.86 12.37
C LEU A 270 -9.26 6.01 13.71
N GLU A 271 -8.71 7.18 13.99
CA GLU A 271 -8.17 7.46 15.30
C GLU A 271 -9.31 7.47 16.34
N ALA A 272 -9.04 7.02 17.55
CA ALA A 272 -10.06 6.94 18.59
C ALA A 272 -10.80 8.28 18.85
N PRO A 273 -10.12 9.44 18.89
CA PRO A 273 -10.80 10.74 18.98
C PRO A 273 -11.77 11.01 17.83
N GLU A 274 -11.41 10.63 16.58
CA GLU A 274 -12.28 10.81 15.40
C GLU A 274 -13.57 9.99 15.55
N VAL A 275 -13.47 8.75 16.04
CA VAL A 275 -14.64 7.90 16.31
C VAL A 275 -15.53 8.52 17.38
N MET A 276 -14.94 9.09 18.44
CA MET A 276 -15.70 9.75 19.51
C MET A 276 -16.39 11.00 19.01
N GLU A 277 -15.76 11.83 18.17
CA GLU A 277 -16.39 12.98 17.52
C GLU A 277 -17.58 12.56 16.65
N LEU A 278 -17.43 11.50 15.85
CA LEU A 278 -18.54 10.95 15.06
C LEU A 278 -19.69 10.43 15.93
N ALA A 279 -19.37 9.92 17.12
CA ALA A 279 -20.37 9.43 18.07
C ALA A 279 -21.14 10.55 18.80
N GLU A 280 -20.65 11.80 18.79
CA GLU A 280 -21.43 12.96 19.24
C GLU A 280 -22.64 13.20 18.32
N ASP A 281 -22.48 12.99 17.00
CA ASP A 281 -23.54 13.12 16.01
C ASP A 281 -24.44 11.88 15.95
N ASP A 282 -23.87 10.68 16.13
CA ASP A 282 -24.59 9.40 16.15
C ASP A 282 -24.15 8.52 17.33
N PRO A 283 -24.78 8.67 18.53
CA PRO A 283 -24.42 7.88 19.70
C PRO A 283 -24.54 6.36 19.53
N SER A 284 -25.28 5.88 18.53
CA SER A 284 -25.40 4.44 18.26
C SER A 284 -24.07 3.80 17.82
N ILE A 285 -23.08 4.57 17.41
CA ILE A 285 -21.72 4.10 17.12
C ILE A 285 -21.11 3.40 18.34
N LEU A 286 -21.32 3.94 19.54
CA LEU A 286 -20.81 3.37 20.79
C LEU A 286 -21.65 2.19 21.34
N GLU A 287 -22.71 1.81 20.67
CA GLU A 287 -23.47 0.58 21.03
C GLU A 287 -22.74 -0.70 20.57
N TYR A 288 -21.80 -0.59 19.62
CA TYR A 288 -20.97 -1.74 19.23
C TYR A 288 -20.11 -2.21 20.39
N GLU A 289 -20.08 -3.53 20.62
CA GLU A 289 -19.35 -4.16 21.72
C GLU A 289 -17.86 -3.72 21.76
N GLN A 290 -17.26 -3.55 20.57
CA GLN A 290 -15.89 -3.15 20.43
C GLN A 290 -15.62 -1.67 20.71
N LEU A 291 -16.64 -0.82 20.66
CA LEU A 291 -16.51 0.64 20.75
C LEU A 291 -17.10 1.24 22.04
N LYS A 292 -17.95 0.51 22.75
CA LYS A 292 -18.69 1.06 23.91
C LYS A 292 -17.83 1.57 25.07
N ASN A 293 -16.57 1.17 25.16
CA ASN A 293 -15.62 1.62 26.18
C ASN A 293 -14.43 2.40 25.59
N LEU A 294 -14.55 2.85 24.32
CA LEU A 294 -13.49 3.57 23.62
C LEU A 294 -13.13 4.87 24.34
N LYS A 295 -11.83 5.14 24.45
CA LYS A 295 -11.25 6.35 25.02
C LYS A 295 -10.38 7.07 24.01
N GLU A 296 -10.14 8.34 24.20
CA GLU A 296 -9.31 9.17 23.32
C GLU A 296 -7.86 8.67 23.16
N ASP A 297 -7.32 8.01 24.19
CA ASP A 297 -5.95 7.48 24.21
C ASP A 297 -5.85 6.00 23.77
N ASP A 298 -6.95 5.40 23.32
CA ASP A 298 -6.95 4.05 22.78
C ASP A 298 -6.30 3.98 21.37
N ASN A 299 -5.91 2.78 20.98
CA ASN A 299 -5.41 2.52 19.63
C ASN A 299 -6.48 2.83 18.58
N PRO A 300 -6.06 3.11 17.31
CA PRO A 300 -7.01 3.33 16.22
C PRO A 300 -7.99 2.17 16.05
N VAL A 301 -9.20 2.51 15.66
CA VAL A 301 -10.25 1.55 15.29
C VAL A 301 -10.03 1.08 13.86
N LEU A 302 -9.92 -0.22 13.66
CA LEU A 302 -9.76 -0.83 12.34
C LEU A 302 -11.11 -1.30 11.82
N MET A 303 -11.54 -0.74 10.69
CA MET A 303 -12.71 -1.19 9.95
C MET A 303 -12.28 -2.09 8.79
N ILE A 304 -12.68 -3.36 8.83
CA ILE A 304 -12.42 -4.34 7.79
C ILE A 304 -13.71 -4.56 7.00
N VAL A 305 -13.66 -4.28 5.70
CA VAL A 305 -14.82 -4.37 4.81
C VAL A 305 -14.61 -5.50 3.80
N TYR A 306 -15.49 -6.50 3.86
CA TYR A 306 -15.55 -7.60 2.93
C TYR A 306 -16.55 -7.26 1.81
N LEU A 307 -16.04 -7.11 0.59
CA LEU A 307 -16.88 -6.86 -0.58
C LEU A 307 -17.52 -8.17 -1.08
N LYS A 308 -18.76 -8.07 -1.56
CA LYS A 308 -19.53 -9.21 -2.08
C LYS A 308 -19.58 -9.20 -3.60
#